data_98ef0c0026562d9ac4f7e9778fed5f13
#
_entry.id   98ef0c0026562d9ac4f7e9778fed5f13
#
_cell.length_a   1.000
_cell.length_b   1.000
_cell.length_c   1.000
_cell.angle_alpha   90.00
_cell.angle_beta   90.00
_cell.angle_gamma   90.00
#
_symmetry.space_group_name_H-M   'P 1'
#
loop_
_entity.id
_entity.type
_entity.pdbx_description
1 polymer ?
#
loop_
_entity_poly.entity_id
_entity_poly.type
_entity_poly.pdbx_seq_one_letter_code
_entity_poly.pdbx_strand_id
1 'polypeptide(L)'
;MIEVQNLSRRFGAKRAVDDVSFQVNKGEVLGFLGPNGAGKSTTMRMITGYIAPTSGQVRVCGFSIADRPLEVKRRIGYLPESAPSWPDMTVLGFLEFAARVRGLEAGAGRDAIRRVVSQCHLENVLGQTIDTLSKGFRQRTCLAQALIHDPEVLILDEPTDGLDPNQKHEMRALIRDMAKTRAVLFSTHILEEVDEVCTRAIVIDRGRIVADGTPAELRARVPSGRLDDFFRAVTRSDLEPEAGSSAASQDAERVAS
;
A
#
# COMPACT_ATOMS: atom_id res chain seq x y z
N MET A 1 7.44 -3.21 14.24
CA MET A 1 5.97 -3.15 14.29
C MET A 1 5.33 -4.13 13.28
N ILE A 2 5.72 -4.11 12.01
CA ILE A 2 5.35 -5.14 11.05
C ILE A 2 6.58 -6.00 10.78
N GLU A 3 6.44 -7.31 10.76
CA GLU A 3 7.47 -8.28 10.41
C GLU A 3 6.89 -9.26 9.40
N VAL A 4 7.51 -9.35 8.23
CA VAL A 4 7.13 -10.25 7.14
C VAL A 4 8.31 -11.15 6.85
N GLN A 5 8.10 -12.48 6.84
CA GLN A 5 9.15 -13.47 6.66
C GLN A 5 8.74 -14.51 5.61
N ASN A 6 9.51 -14.59 4.52
CA ASN A 6 9.38 -15.55 3.41
C ASN A 6 7.95 -15.67 2.88
N LEU A 7 7.25 -14.51 2.81
CA LEU A 7 5.84 -14.43 2.48
C LEU A 7 5.61 -14.75 1.01
N SER A 8 4.76 -15.72 0.73
CA SER A 8 4.43 -16.11 -0.64
C SER A 8 2.93 -16.31 -0.82
N ARG A 9 2.42 -16.00 -2.03
CA ARG A 9 1.04 -16.26 -2.42
C ARG A 9 0.92 -16.74 -3.86
N ARG A 10 0.23 -17.86 -4.04
CA ARG A 10 -0.13 -18.42 -5.36
C ARG A 10 -1.63 -18.38 -5.56
N PHE A 11 -2.05 -18.07 -6.78
CA PHE A 11 -3.43 -18.18 -7.26
C PHE A 11 -3.40 -19.13 -8.48
N GLY A 12 -3.74 -20.38 -8.26
CA GLY A 12 -3.54 -21.42 -9.27
C GLY A 12 -2.07 -21.51 -9.70
N ALA A 13 -1.78 -21.37 -10.98
CA ALA A 13 -0.41 -21.38 -11.52
C ALA A 13 0.34 -20.05 -11.29
N LYS A 14 -0.37 -18.93 -11.07
CA LYS A 14 0.25 -17.61 -10.92
C LYS A 14 0.81 -17.43 -9.50
N ARG A 15 2.12 -17.14 -9.40
CA ARG A 15 2.76 -16.72 -8.15
C ARG A 15 2.69 -15.18 -8.08
N ALA A 16 1.78 -14.66 -7.25
CA ALA A 16 1.54 -13.23 -7.11
C ALA A 16 2.52 -12.56 -6.14
N VAL A 17 3.00 -13.30 -5.14
CA VAL A 17 4.05 -12.89 -4.19
C VAL A 17 4.96 -14.09 -3.99
N ASP A 18 6.27 -13.87 -4.00
CA ASP A 18 7.29 -14.91 -4.01
C ASP A 18 8.44 -14.54 -3.08
N ASP A 19 8.45 -15.16 -1.91
CA ASP A 19 9.53 -15.09 -0.91
C ASP A 19 9.87 -13.66 -0.45
N VAL A 20 8.85 -12.87 -0.10
CA VAL A 20 8.99 -11.49 0.32
C VAL A 20 9.26 -11.42 1.82
N SER A 21 10.35 -10.73 2.23
CA SER A 21 10.72 -10.53 3.63
C SER A 21 11.11 -9.07 3.87
N PHE A 22 10.51 -8.43 4.88
CA PHE A 22 10.83 -7.06 5.30
C PHE A 22 10.25 -6.75 6.68
N GLN A 23 10.67 -5.60 7.24
CA GLN A 23 10.17 -5.08 8.51
C GLN A 23 9.80 -3.61 8.35
N VAL A 24 8.84 -3.15 9.17
CA VAL A 24 8.49 -1.73 9.30
C VAL A 24 8.50 -1.37 10.78
N ASN A 25 9.22 -0.31 11.12
CA ASN A 25 9.37 0.17 12.50
C ASN A 25 8.41 1.33 12.80
N LYS A 26 8.23 1.62 14.09
CA LYS A 26 7.51 2.82 14.52
C LYS A 26 8.28 4.08 14.07
N GLY A 27 7.55 5.06 13.56
CA GLY A 27 8.16 6.28 13.01
C GLY A 27 8.64 6.14 11.56
N GLU A 28 8.48 4.95 10.96
CA GLU A 28 8.89 4.67 9.59
C GLU A 28 7.69 4.75 8.63
N VAL A 29 7.89 5.40 7.49
CA VAL A 29 7.03 5.29 6.31
C VAL A 29 7.75 4.42 5.29
N LEU A 30 7.34 3.16 5.19
CA LEU A 30 7.85 2.26 4.18
C LEU A 30 7.00 2.37 2.91
N GLY A 31 7.61 2.88 1.84
CA GLY A 31 7.03 2.90 0.50
C GLY A 31 7.14 1.53 -0.18
N PHE A 32 6.03 0.99 -0.64
CA PHE A 32 5.99 -0.26 -1.41
C PHE A 32 5.76 0.09 -2.88
N LEU A 33 6.84 0.27 -3.61
CA LEU A 33 6.86 0.78 -4.98
C LEU A 33 6.88 -0.39 -5.99
N GLY A 34 6.12 -0.28 -7.07
CA GLY A 34 6.14 -1.28 -8.14
C GLY A 34 5.03 -1.06 -9.17
N PRO A 35 5.15 -1.66 -10.36
CA PRO A 35 4.12 -1.57 -11.39
C PRO A 35 2.82 -2.25 -10.97
N ASN A 36 1.75 -2.01 -11.73
CA ASN A 36 0.49 -2.71 -11.51
C ASN A 36 0.67 -4.21 -11.72
N GLY A 37 0.12 -5.00 -10.79
CA GLY A 37 0.28 -6.45 -10.80
C GLY A 37 1.60 -6.99 -10.20
N ALA A 38 2.49 -6.12 -9.70
CA ALA A 38 3.76 -6.53 -9.06
C ALA A 38 3.60 -7.29 -7.74
N GLY A 39 2.40 -7.28 -7.12
CA GLY A 39 2.14 -7.98 -5.86
C GLY A 39 1.90 -7.07 -4.65
N LYS A 40 1.91 -5.74 -4.81
CA LYS A 40 1.72 -4.75 -3.73
C LYS A 40 0.46 -5.00 -2.90
N SER A 41 -0.72 -4.85 -3.50
CA SER A 41 -2.00 -5.03 -2.80
C SER A 41 -2.20 -6.46 -2.27
N THR A 42 -1.65 -7.47 -2.97
CA THR A 42 -1.67 -8.87 -2.49
C THR A 42 -0.89 -9.01 -1.19
N THR A 43 0.30 -8.41 -1.11
CA THR A 43 1.12 -8.41 0.11
C THR A 43 0.40 -7.71 1.26
N MET A 44 -0.18 -6.52 1.00
CA MET A 44 -0.94 -5.78 2.03
C MET A 44 -2.17 -6.56 2.53
N ARG A 45 -2.90 -7.22 1.62
CA ARG A 45 -4.05 -8.08 1.99
C ARG A 45 -3.64 -9.30 2.82
N MET A 46 -2.43 -9.83 2.65
CA MET A 46 -1.90 -10.89 3.51
C MET A 46 -1.54 -10.35 4.90
N ILE A 47 -0.91 -9.17 4.97
CA ILE A 47 -0.53 -8.53 6.25
C ILE A 47 -1.77 -8.18 7.08
N THR A 48 -2.84 -7.70 6.43
CA THR A 48 -4.11 -7.37 7.10
C THR A 48 -4.98 -8.60 7.44
N GLY A 49 -4.54 -9.80 6.99
CA GLY A 49 -5.31 -11.03 7.16
C GLY A 49 -6.61 -11.07 6.34
N TYR A 50 -6.68 -10.31 5.24
CA TYR A 50 -7.78 -10.38 4.28
C TYR A 50 -7.69 -11.63 3.41
N ILE A 51 -6.46 -12.05 3.06
CA ILE A 51 -6.17 -13.32 2.41
C ILE A 51 -5.08 -14.06 3.19
N ALA A 52 -5.18 -15.39 3.26
CA ALA A 52 -4.13 -16.20 3.86
C ALA A 52 -2.92 -16.31 2.92
N PRO A 53 -1.67 -16.29 3.41
CA PRO A 53 -0.50 -16.63 2.61
C PRO A 53 -0.50 -18.11 2.22
N THR A 54 0.20 -18.46 1.14
CA THR A 54 0.49 -19.87 0.79
C THR A 54 1.61 -20.41 1.66
N SER A 55 2.60 -19.55 1.97
CA SER A 55 3.71 -19.84 2.90
C SER A 55 4.27 -18.55 3.48
N GLY A 56 5.11 -18.69 4.50
CA GLY A 56 5.70 -17.55 5.21
C GLY A 56 4.86 -17.09 6.41
N GLN A 57 5.33 -16.05 7.08
CA GLN A 57 4.75 -15.56 8.33
C GLN A 57 4.62 -14.05 8.31
N VAL A 58 3.58 -13.56 8.98
CA VAL A 58 3.36 -12.14 9.25
C VAL A 58 3.12 -11.94 10.73
N ARG A 59 3.84 -11.00 11.33
CA ARG A 59 3.61 -10.52 12.69
C ARG A 59 3.38 -9.01 12.68
N VAL A 60 2.44 -8.56 13.50
CA VAL A 60 2.18 -7.14 13.71
C VAL A 60 2.13 -6.89 15.21
N CYS A 61 2.97 -5.96 15.68
CA CYS A 61 3.14 -5.66 17.10
C CYS A 61 3.39 -6.93 17.95
N GLY A 62 4.17 -7.90 17.40
CA GLY A 62 4.49 -9.17 18.04
C GLY A 62 3.43 -10.27 17.91
N PHE A 63 2.24 -9.98 17.37
CA PHE A 63 1.17 -10.96 17.18
C PHE A 63 1.20 -11.58 15.79
N SER A 64 1.14 -12.90 15.71
CA SER A 64 1.01 -13.64 14.44
C SER A 64 -0.39 -13.47 13.87
N ILE A 65 -0.49 -13.13 12.56
CA ILE A 65 -1.79 -13.03 11.88
C ILE A 65 -2.50 -14.38 11.76
N ALA A 66 -1.74 -15.48 11.70
CA ALA A 66 -2.29 -16.82 11.62
C ALA A 66 -2.93 -17.28 12.95
N ASP A 67 -2.24 -16.97 14.08
CA ASP A 67 -2.66 -17.48 15.39
C ASP A 67 -3.60 -16.50 16.11
N ARG A 68 -3.38 -15.19 15.94
CA ARG A 68 -4.10 -14.13 16.64
C ARG A 68 -4.62 -13.04 15.70
N PRO A 69 -5.46 -13.37 14.72
CA PRO A 69 -5.91 -12.43 13.71
C PRO A 69 -6.68 -11.22 14.28
N LEU A 70 -7.46 -11.40 15.32
CA LEU A 70 -8.21 -10.31 15.95
C LEU A 70 -7.29 -9.31 16.65
N GLU A 71 -6.24 -9.79 17.33
CA GLU A 71 -5.25 -8.94 17.97
C GLU A 71 -4.47 -8.10 16.95
N VAL A 72 -4.13 -8.70 15.81
CA VAL A 72 -3.51 -7.99 14.69
C VAL A 72 -4.47 -6.94 14.11
N LYS A 73 -5.72 -7.31 13.83
CA LYS A 73 -6.72 -6.39 13.24
C LYS A 73 -7.08 -5.21 14.16
N ARG A 74 -6.96 -5.36 15.48
CA ARG A 74 -7.12 -4.26 16.45
C ARG A 74 -6.02 -3.23 16.36
N ARG A 75 -4.83 -3.60 15.87
CA ARG A 75 -3.64 -2.74 15.78
C ARG A 75 -3.41 -2.15 14.40
N ILE A 76 -4.18 -2.59 13.40
CA ILE A 76 -4.07 -2.13 12.02
C ILE A 76 -5.23 -1.22 11.64
N GLY A 77 -4.92 -0.04 11.13
CA GLY A 77 -5.78 0.74 10.26
C GLY A 77 -5.46 0.40 8.80
N TYR A 78 -6.46 0.02 8.03
CA TYR A 78 -6.28 -0.33 6.62
C TYR A 78 -7.16 0.52 5.72
N LEU A 79 -6.54 1.19 4.77
CA LEU A 79 -7.17 1.90 3.68
C LEU A 79 -6.88 1.14 2.37
N PRO A 80 -7.81 0.37 1.82
CA PRO A 80 -7.63 -0.27 0.53
C PRO A 80 -7.81 0.75 -0.62
N GLU A 81 -7.26 0.44 -1.78
CA GLU A 81 -7.29 1.27 -3.00
C GLU A 81 -8.71 1.77 -3.37
N SER A 82 -9.71 0.90 -3.28
CA SER A 82 -11.09 1.24 -3.63
C SER A 82 -11.80 2.16 -2.63
N ALA A 83 -11.20 2.44 -1.47
CA ALA A 83 -11.80 3.22 -0.38
C ALA A 83 -13.28 2.86 -0.13
N PRO A 84 -13.58 1.60 0.25
CA PRO A 84 -14.96 1.10 0.36
C PRO A 84 -15.72 1.83 1.46
N SER A 85 -16.93 2.24 1.13
CA SER A 85 -17.84 2.97 2.02
C SER A 85 -19.28 2.63 1.69
N TRP A 86 -20.22 3.03 2.55
CA TRP A 86 -21.64 2.96 2.28
C TRP A 86 -22.13 4.28 1.67
N PRO A 87 -22.45 4.34 0.37
CA PRO A 87 -22.76 5.56 -0.34
C PRO A 87 -23.88 6.38 0.30
N ASP A 88 -24.93 5.74 0.76
CA ASP A 88 -26.14 6.34 1.32
C ASP A 88 -25.97 6.86 2.77
N MET A 89 -24.86 6.53 3.43
CA MET A 89 -24.59 7.04 4.78
C MET A 89 -24.00 8.44 4.73
N THR A 90 -24.33 9.26 5.74
CA THR A 90 -23.57 10.48 5.98
C THR A 90 -22.16 10.16 6.50
N VAL A 91 -21.21 11.08 6.31
CA VAL A 91 -19.86 10.92 6.88
C VAL A 91 -19.89 10.64 8.37
N LEU A 92 -20.69 11.41 9.13
CA LEU A 92 -20.85 11.20 10.57
C LEU A 92 -21.44 9.82 10.87
N GLY A 93 -22.52 9.43 10.19
CA GLY A 93 -23.18 8.13 10.40
C GLY A 93 -22.24 6.96 10.10
N PHE A 94 -21.40 7.08 9.07
CA PHE A 94 -20.38 6.08 8.73
C PHE A 94 -19.30 5.96 9.82
N LEU A 95 -18.80 7.08 10.36
CA LEU A 95 -17.83 7.07 11.44
C LEU A 95 -18.42 6.54 12.76
N GLU A 96 -19.68 6.87 13.07
CA GLU A 96 -20.39 6.30 14.21
C GLU A 96 -20.58 4.78 14.09
N PHE A 97 -20.94 4.31 12.89
CA PHE A 97 -21.02 2.89 12.60
C PHE A 97 -19.65 2.21 12.80
N ALA A 98 -18.57 2.80 12.25
CA ALA A 98 -17.22 2.26 12.38
C ALA A 98 -16.76 2.19 13.85
N ALA A 99 -17.04 3.22 14.65
CA ALA A 99 -16.74 3.25 16.08
C ALA A 99 -17.44 2.10 16.83
N ARG A 100 -18.73 1.88 16.55
CA ARG A 100 -19.51 0.77 17.14
C ARG A 100 -18.95 -0.61 16.75
N VAL A 101 -18.64 -0.81 15.48
CA VAL A 101 -18.04 -2.08 14.99
C VAL A 101 -16.70 -2.36 15.66
N ARG A 102 -15.93 -1.30 15.99
CA ARG A 102 -14.67 -1.43 16.74
C ARG A 102 -14.86 -1.59 18.25
N GLY A 103 -16.09 -1.62 18.74
CA GLY A 103 -16.42 -1.80 20.15
C GLY A 103 -16.13 -0.57 21.02
N LEU A 104 -16.10 0.63 20.43
CA LEU A 104 -15.93 1.85 21.19
C LEU A 104 -17.26 2.24 21.86
N GLU A 105 -17.24 2.38 23.18
CA GLU A 105 -18.38 2.85 23.96
C GLU A 105 -18.77 4.29 23.60
N ALA A 106 -20.00 4.71 23.93
CA ALA A 106 -20.60 5.97 23.46
C ALA A 106 -19.72 7.21 23.75
N GLY A 107 -19.07 7.29 24.91
CA GLY A 107 -18.15 8.37 25.26
C GLY A 107 -16.86 8.33 24.42
N ALA A 108 -16.16 7.21 24.49
CA ALA A 108 -14.92 6.97 23.75
C ALA A 108 -15.13 7.05 22.22
N GLY A 109 -16.29 6.59 21.73
CA GLY A 109 -16.66 6.69 20.32
C GLY A 109 -16.78 8.14 19.85
N ARG A 110 -17.44 9.02 20.61
CA ARG A 110 -17.54 10.46 20.28
C ARG A 110 -16.17 11.14 20.28
N ASP A 111 -15.31 10.81 21.23
CA ASP A 111 -13.96 11.38 21.30
C ASP A 111 -13.10 10.92 20.14
N ALA A 112 -13.18 9.63 19.78
CA ALA A 112 -12.53 9.06 18.61
C ALA A 112 -13.00 9.72 17.30
N ILE A 113 -14.31 9.92 17.14
CA ILE A 113 -14.86 10.62 15.98
C ILE A 113 -14.33 12.04 15.88
N ARG A 114 -14.38 12.83 16.97
CA ARG A 114 -13.84 14.20 16.99
C ARG A 114 -12.36 14.22 16.59
N ARG A 115 -11.56 13.30 17.13
CA ARG A 115 -10.15 13.19 16.80
C ARG A 115 -9.93 12.93 15.30
N VAL A 116 -10.57 11.92 14.72
CA VAL A 116 -10.34 11.56 13.31
C VAL A 116 -10.94 12.57 12.34
N VAL A 117 -12.04 13.23 12.68
CA VAL A 117 -12.63 14.33 11.92
C VAL A 117 -11.62 15.47 11.80
N SER A 118 -11.03 15.89 12.91
CA SER A 118 -10.00 16.93 12.92
C SER A 118 -8.74 16.49 12.17
N GLN A 119 -8.26 15.27 12.42
CA GLN A 119 -7.05 14.74 11.75
C GLN A 119 -7.22 14.65 10.23
N CYS A 120 -8.41 14.32 9.73
CA CYS A 120 -8.67 14.14 8.30
C CYS A 120 -9.35 15.35 7.64
N HIS A 121 -9.56 16.46 8.37
CA HIS A 121 -10.19 17.71 7.90
C HIS A 121 -11.57 17.45 7.28
N LEU A 122 -12.48 16.83 8.04
CA LEU A 122 -13.82 16.44 7.60
C LEU A 122 -14.94 17.29 8.18
N GLU A 123 -14.63 18.35 8.95
CA GLU A 123 -15.60 19.17 9.68
C GLU A 123 -16.74 19.69 8.80
N ASN A 124 -16.41 20.12 7.59
CA ASN A 124 -17.35 20.76 6.68
C ASN A 124 -18.25 19.79 5.90
N VAL A 125 -18.01 18.47 6.01
CA VAL A 125 -18.72 17.45 5.21
C VAL A 125 -19.44 16.40 6.06
N LEU A 126 -19.47 16.54 7.39
CA LEU A 126 -20.03 15.53 8.30
C LEU A 126 -21.49 15.16 8.00
N GLY A 127 -22.29 16.11 7.58
CA GLY A 127 -23.71 15.90 7.23
C GLY A 127 -23.96 15.47 5.79
N GLN A 128 -22.93 15.46 4.93
CA GLN A 128 -23.08 15.06 3.53
C GLN A 128 -23.09 13.54 3.40
N THR A 129 -23.86 13.02 2.42
CA THR A 129 -23.82 11.61 2.05
C THR A 129 -22.54 11.30 1.26
N ILE A 130 -21.99 10.12 1.48
CA ILE A 130 -20.67 9.74 0.97
C ILE A 130 -20.63 9.71 -0.56
N ASP A 131 -21.73 9.37 -1.23
CA ASP A 131 -21.85 9.38 -2.70
C ASP A 131 -21.68 10.78 -3.30
N THR A 132 -22.07 11.83 -2.57
CA THR A 132 -21.97 13.25 -3.02
C THR A 132 -20.58 13.86 -2.82
N LEU A 133 -19.69 13.16 -2.11
CA LEU A 133 -18.34 13.65 -1.83
C LEU A 133 -17.44 13.61 -3.07
N SER A 134 -16.50 14.56 -3.16
CA SER A 134 -15.37 14.43 -4.07
C SER A 134 -14.53 13.20 -3.74
N LYS A 135 -13.73 12.69 -4.71
CA LYS A 135 -12.84 11.55 -4.48
C LYS A 135 -11.93 11.77 -3.27
N GLY A 136 -11.39 12.99 -3.10
CA GLY A 136 -10.53 13.35 -1.97
C GLY A 136 -11.22 13.27 -0.62
N PHE A 137 -12.41 13.81 -0.48
CA PHE A 137 -13.18 13.70 0.76
C PHE A 137 -13.62 12.27 1.05
N ARG A 138 -13.94 11.48 0.04
CA ARG A 138 -14.24 10.05 0.20
C ARG A 138 -13.03 9.29 0.72
N GLN A 139 -11.85 9.54 0.14
CA GLN A 139 -10.59 8.94 0.57
C GLN A 139 -10.25 9.31 2.03
N ARG A 140 -10.39 10.59 2.41
CA ARG A 140 -10.20 11.04 3.80
C ARG A 140 -11.22 10.44 4.77
N THR A 141 -12.47 10.27 4.35
CA THR A 141 -13.52 9.60 5.16
C THR A 141 -13.13 8.14 5.44
N CYS A 142 -12.66 7.41 4.43
CA CYS A 142 -12.18 6.04 4.61
C CYS A 142 -10.90 5.97 5.45
N LEU A 143 -10.00 6.96 5.33
CA LEU A 143 -8.83 7.08 6.20
C LEU A 143 -9.25 7.34 7.65
N ALA A 144 -10.21 8.24 7.89
CA ALA A 144 -10.76 8.49 9.22
C ALA A 144 -11.36 7.22 9.85
N GLN A 145 -12.08 6.42 9.06
CA GLN A 145 -12.59 5.11 9.47
C GLN A 145 -11.45 4.16 9.85
N ALA A 146 -10.34 4.14 9.08
CA ALA A 146 -9.19 3.30 9.38
C ALA A 146 -8.47 3.73 10.68
N LEU A 147 -8.57 5.01 11.06
CA LEU A 147 -7.97 5.61 12.25
C LEU A 147 -8.85 5.58 13.51
N ILE A 148 -10.13 5.24 13.40
CA ILE A 148 -11.13 5.45 14.46
C ILE A 148 -10.75 4.79 15.79
N HIS A 149 -10.09 3.63 15.75
CA HIS A 149 -9.67 2.83 16.90
C HIS A 149 -8.22 3.08 17.34
N ASP A 150 -7.60 4.16 16.84
CA ASP A 150 -6.23 4.60 17.13
C ASP A 150 -5.16 3.51 16.91
N PRO A 151 -5.03 2.96 15.69
CA PRO A 151 -4.13 1.86 15.41
C PRO A 151 -2.66 2.27 15.53
N GLU A 152 -1.80 1.30 15.90
CA GLU A 152 -0.35 1.46 15.96
C GLU A 152 0.31 1.35 14.57
N VAL A 153 -0.37 0.71 13.62
CA VAL A 153 0.09 0.44 12.26
C VAL A 153 -0.94 0.92 11.26
N LEU A 154 -0.49 1.64 10.22
CA LEU A 154 -1.31 2.03 9.08
C LEU A 154 -0.83 1.31 7.83
N ILE A 155 -1.77 0.75 7.08
CA ILE A 155 -1.54 0.15 5.77
C ILE A 155 -2.42 0.88 4.78
N LEU A 156 -1.79 1.56 3.82
CA LEU A 156 -2.45 2.46 2.87
C LEU A 156 -2.14 1.99 1.44
N ASP A 157 -3.15 1.48 0.76
CA ASP A 157 -3.01 0.96 -0.60
C ASP A 157 -3.43 2.02 -1.61
N GLU A 158 -2.45 2.62 -2.31
CA GLU A 158 -2.61 3.69 -3.31
C GLU A 158 -3.46 4.89 -2.79
N PRO A 159 -3.17 5.46 -1.60
CA PRO A 159 -4.06 6.43 -0.94
C PRO A 159 -4.22 7.76 -1.68
N THR A 160 -3.38 8.05 -2.65
CA THR A 160 -3.39 9.29 -3.44
C THR A 160 -3.86 9.08 -4.87
N ASP A 161 -4.22 7.84 -5.24
CA ASP A 161 -4.62 7.54 -6.62
C ASP A 161 -5.86 8.35 -7.04
N GLY A 162 -5.76 8.98 -8.24
CA GLY A 162 -6.83 9.79 -8.84
C GLY A 162 -7.22 11.04 -8.03
N LEU A 163 -6.38 11.51 -7.10
CA LEU A 163 -6.51 12.81 -6.47
C LEU A 163 -5.85 13.90 -7.33
N ASP A 164 -6.37 15.13 -7.25
CA ASP A 164 -5.72 16.29 -7.85
C ASP A 164 -4.41 16.66 -7.08
N PRO A 165 -3.52 17.49 -7.65
CA PRO A 165 -2.23 17.81 -7.03
C PRO A 165 -2.34 18.40 -5.61
N ASN A 166 -3.33 19.24 -5.33
CA ASN A 166 -3.52 19.84 -4.01
C ASN A 166 -3.96 18.76 -2.99
N GLN A 167 -4.91 17.92 -3.37
CA GLN A 167 -5.39 16.82 -2.53
C GLN A 167 -4.27 15.79 -2.27
N LYS A 168 -3.42 15.50 -3.27
CA LYS A 168 -2.23 14.65 -3.08
C LYS A 168 -1.29 15.26 -2.04
N HIS A 169 -0.98 16.55 -2.16
CA HIS A 169 -0.12 17.24 -1.21
C HIS A 169 -0.66 17.15 0.23
N GLU A 170 -1.95 17.41 0.41
CA GLU A 170 -2.61 17.32 1.71
C GLU A 170 -2.60 15.89 2.27
N MET A 171 -2.87 14.88 1.43
CA MET A 171 -2.84 13.48 1.84
C MET A 171 -1.41 13.05 2.25
N ARG A 172 -0.38 13.47 1.50
CA ARG A 172 1.02 13.22 1.85
C ARG A 172 1.39 13.86 3.19
N ALA A 173 0.93 15.09 3.45
CA ALA A 173 1.13 15.76 4.73
C ALA A 173 0.48 14.97 5.90
N LEU A 174 -0.75 14.51 5.73
CA LEU A 174 -1.44 13.66 6.70
C LEU A 174 -0.66 12.37 6.99
N ILE A 175 -0.17 11.68 5.95
CA ILE A 175 0.60 10.43 6.11
C ILE A 175 1.88 10.70 6.91
N ARG A 176 2.63 11.76 6.59
CA ARG A 176 3.85 12.14 7.33
C ARG A 176 3.57 12.46 8.80
N ASP A 177 2.47 13.15 9.08
CA ASP A 177 2.10 13.48 10.46
C ASP A 177 1.73 12.24 11.27
N MET A 178 0.97 11.33 10.67
CA MET A 178 0.60 10.05 11.30
C MET A 178 1.81 9.16 11.57
N ALA A 179 2.81 9.19 10.72
CA ALA A 179 4.03 8.38 10.87
C ALA A 179 4.86 8.74 12.10
N LYS A 180 4.76 9.97 12.63
CA LYS A 180 5.49 10.39 13.85
C LYS A 180 5.23 9.46 15.04
N THR A 181 4.07 8.83 15.09
CA THR A 181 3.65 7.98 16.21
C THR A 181 3.33 6.54 15.83
N ARG A 182 3.28 6.22 14.53
CA ARG A 182 2.85 4.93 13.98
C ARG A 182 3.89 4.36 13.01
N ALA A 183 3.77 3.07 12.72
CA ALA A 183 4.40 2.47 11.55
C ALA A 183 3.45 2.61 10.35
N VAL A 184 3.95 3.06 9.21
CA VAL A 184 3.14 3.23 8.00
C VAL A 184 3.72 2.39 6.88
N LEU A 185 2.90 1.51 6.30
CA LEU A 185 3.16 0.81 5.04
C LEU A 185 2.27 1.42 3.97
N PHE A 186 2.87 1.94 2.93
CA PHE A 186 2.21 2.74 1.91
C PHE A 186 2.56 2.22 0.52
N SER A 187 1.56 1.80 -0.28
CA SER A 187 1.82 1.42 -1.67
C SER A 187 1.64 2.59 -2.61
N THR A 188 2.48 2.63 -3.62
CA THR A 188 2.37 3.59 -4.73
C THR A 188 3.05 3.07 -5.98
N HIS A 189 2.63 3.59 -7.13
CA HIS A 189 3.34 3.48 -8.40
C HIS A 189 3.97 4.83 -8.82
N ILE A 190 3.84 5.86 -7.97
CA ILE A 190 4.28 7.25 -8.23
C ILE A 190 5.59 7.50 -7.49
N LEU A 191 6.67 7.72 -8.24
CA LEU A 191 8.01 7.88 -7.70
C LEU A 191 8.19 9.16 -6.87
N GLU A 192 7.52 10.25 -7.24
CA GLU A 192 7.52 11.50 -6.48
C GLU A 192 7.01 11.32 -5.04
N GLU A 193 6.06 10.41 -4.84
CA GLU A 193 5.52 10.13 -3.50
C GLU A 193 6.54 9.43 -2.61
N VAL A 194 7.38 8.58 -3.21
CA VAL A 194 8.48 7.93 -2.48
C VAL A 194 9.45 8.98 -1.95
N ASP A 195 9.83 9.94 -2.79
CA ASP A 195 10.74 11.01 -2.38
C ASP A 195 10.15 11.96 -1.32
N GLU A 196 8.85 12.25 -1.41
CA GLU A 196 8.21 13.21 -0.51
C GLU A 196 7.77 12.63 0.84
N VAL A 197 7.39 11.35 0.87
CA VAL A 197 6.69 10.77 2.03
C VAL A 197 7.50 9.67 2.71
N CYS A 198 8.26 8.87 1.93
CA CYS A 198 8.86 7.66 2.48
C CYS A 198 10.21 7.92 3.18
N THR A 199 10.39 7.30 4.33
CA THR A 199 11.71 7.21 4.99
C THR A 199 12.55 6.11 4.39
N ARG A 200 11.91 5.05 3.85
CA ARG A 200 12.51 3.92 3.17
C ARG A 200 11.55 3.41 2.11
N ALA A 201 12.07 2.84 1.04
CA ALA A 201 11.27 2.25 -0.02
C ALA A 201 11.77 0.86 -0.40
N ILE A 202 10.81 -0.02 -0.66
CA ILE A 202 11.02 -1.34 -1.26
C ILE A 202 10.44 -1.30 -2.67
N VAL A 203 11.24 -1.72 -3.64
CA VAL A 203 10.75 -1.93 -5.01
C VAL A 203 10.39 -3.40 -5.17
N ILE A 204 9.14 -3.66 -5.54
CA ILE A 204 8.64 -4.99 -5.84
C ILE A 204 8.36 -5.11 -7.34
N ASP A 205 8.83 -6.18 -7.95
CA ASP A 205 8.49 -6.57 -9.32
C ASP A 205 8.23 -8.07 -9.38
N ARG A 206 7.19 -8.48 -10.15
CA ARG A 206 6.79 -9.88 -10.34
C ARG A 206 6.72 -10.70 -9.04
N GLY A 207 6.24 -10.06 -7.97
CA GLY A 207 6.08 -10.67 -6.66
C GLY A 207 7.34 -10.76 -5.81
N ARG A 208 8.48 -10.24 -6.24
CA ARG A 208 9.77 -10.28 -5.52
C ARG A 208 10.27 -8.89 -5.19
N ILE A 209 10.96 -8.76 -4.07
CA ILE A 209 11.69 -7.54 -3.74
C ILE A 209 12.94 -7.49 -4.61
N VAL A 210 13.06 -6.43 -5.42
CA VAL A 210 14.21 -6.18 -6.29
C VAL A 210 15.14 -5.10 -5.77
N ALA A 211 14.65 -4.25 -4.87
CA ALA A 211 15.48 -3.26 -4.18
C ALA A 211 14.86 -2.87 -2.84
N ASP A 212 15.70 -2.42 -1.93
CA ASP A 212 15.38 -1.92 -0.59
C ASP A 212 16.41 -0.86 -0.20
N GLY A 213 15.96 0.27 0.36
CA GLY A 213 16.82 1.36 0.82
C GLY A 213 16.06 2.66 1.02
N THR A 214 16.73 3.68 1.52
CA THR A 214 16.21 5.04 1.56
C THR A 214 16.09 5.61 0.13
N PRO A 215 15.20 6.58 -0.13
CA PRO A 215 15.12 7.22 -1.45
C PRO A 215 16.49 7.76 -1.93
N ALA A 216 17.32 8.28 -1.01
CA ALA A 216 18.67 8.77 -1.33
C ALA A 216 19.60 7.63 -1.76
N GLU A 217 19.60 6.50 -1.04
CA GLU A 217 20.40 5.32 -1.38
C GLU A 217 19.99 4.71 -2.73
N LEU A 218 18.67 4.65 -3.00
CA LEU A 218 18.17 4.12 -4.27
C LEU A 218 18.59 5.00 -5.45
N ARG A 219 18.50 6.33 -5.31
CA ARG A 219 19.00 7.28 -6.32
C ARG A 219 20.50 7.16 -6.57
N ALA A 220 21.28 6.93 -5.53
CA ALA A 220 22.74 6.80 -5.64
C ALA A 220 23.19 5.55 -6.42
N ARG A 221 22.30 4.58 -6.68
CA ARG A 221 22.61 3.37 -7.45
C ARG A 221 22.64 3.58 -8.97
N VAL A 222 22.26 4.77 -9.45
CA VAL A 222 22.29 5.12 -10.88
C VAL A 222 23.08 6.40 -11.12
N PRO A 223 23.84 6.51 -12.24
CA PRO A 223 24.66 7.68 -12.53
C PRO A 223 23.89 8.99 -12.63
N SER A 224 22.63 8.95 -13.07
CA SER A 224 21.77 10.12 -13.20
C SER A 224 21.30 10.69 -11.85
N GLY A 225 21.37 9.92 -10.77
CA GLY A 225 20.84 10.30 -9.47
C GLY A 225 19.30 10.44 -9.44
N ARG A 226 18.58 9.91 -10.44
CA ARG A 226 17.11 9.99 -10.55
C ARG A 226 16.44 8.68 -10.19
N LEU A 227 15.41 8.75 -9.36
CA LEU A 227 14.65 7.56 -8.95
C LEU A 227 13.93 6.89 -10.12
N ASP A 228 13.50 7.67 -11.14
CA ASP A 228 12.91 7.15 -12.38
C ASP A 228 13.83 6.20 -13.14
N ASP A 229 15.10 6.61 -13.30
CA ASP A 229 16.07 5.81 -14.02
C ASP A 229 16.44 4.55 -13.23
N PHE A 230 16.54 4.67 -11.89
CA PHE A 230 16.73 3.53 -11.02
C PHE A 230 15.57 2.53 -11.15
N PHE A 231 14.32 3.01 -11.03
CA PHE A 231 13.13 2.16 -11.12
C PHE A 231 13.06 1.42 -12.45
N ARG A 232 13.31 2.14 -13.57
CA ARG A 232 13.37 1.53 -14.90
C ARG A 232 14.47 0.47 -15.01
N ALA A 233 15.63 0.71 -14.43
CA ALA A 233 16.74 -0.24 -14.48
C ALA A 233 16.40 -1.55 -13.75
N VAL A 234 15.77 -1.48 -12.56
CA VAL A 234 15.49 -2.67 -11.75
C VAL A 234 14.21 -3.42 -12.17
N THR A 235 13.28 -2.77 -12.90
CA THR A 235 12.02 -3.40 -13.36
C THR A 235 12.03 -3.80 -14.84
N ARG A 236 13.04 -3.38 -15.62
CA ARG A 236 13.17 -3.70 -17.07
C ARG A 236 14.13 -4.82 -17.38
N SER A 237 14.86 -5.38 -16.41
CA SER A 237 15.95 -6.32 -16.65
C SER A 237 15.62 -7.62 -17.40
N ASP A 238 14.35 -7.82 -17.84
CA ASP A 238 13.94 -9.01 -18.62
C ASP A 238 13.08 -8.66 -19.85
N LEU A 239 13.18 -7.46 -20.42
CA LEU A 239 12.45 -7.07 -21.63
C LEU A 239 13.31 -7.13 -22.90
N GLU A 240 14.49 -7.77 -22.88
CA GLU A 240 15.12 -8.22 -24.12
C GLU A 240 14.55 -9.60 -24.48
N PRO A 241 13.68 -9.73 -25.49
CA PRO A 241 13.47 -11.01 -26.12
C PRO A 241 14.78 -11.37 -26.82
N GLU A 242 15.19 -12.63 -26.71
CA GLU A 242 16.29 -13.21 -27.46
C GLU A 242 16.18 -12.84 -28.96
N ALA A 243 16.83 -11.77 -29.35
CA ALA A 243 17.09 -11.45 -30.75
C ALA A 243 18.33 -12.23 -31.17
N GLY A 244 18.15 -13.50 -31.54
CA GLY A 244 19.28 -14.30 -31.99
C GLY A 244 18.96 -15.77 -32.26
N SER A 245 18.00 -16.06 -33.15
CA SER A 245 17.98 -17.34 -33.86
C SER A 245 17.00 -17.30 -35.04
N SER A 246 17.35 -16.57 -36.08
CA SER A 246 16.75 -16.79 -37.39
C SER A 246 17.67 -16.27 -38.52
N ALA A 247 18.81 -16.92 -38.66
CA ALA A 247 19.62 -16.77 -39.87
C ALA A 247 20.34 -18.11 -40.17
N ALA A 248 19.60 -19.12 -40.56
CA ALA A 248 20.14 -20.28 -41.26
C ALA A 248 19.00 -21.20 -41.74
N SER A 249 18.32 -20.88 -42.82
CA SER A 249 17.59 -21.87 -43.66
C SER A 249 16.97 -21.17 -44.88
N GLN A 250 17.79 -20.58 -45.72
CA GLN A 250 17.40 -20.28 -47.13
C GLN A 250 18.62 -20.49 -48.00
N ASP A 251 19.01 -21.75 -48.25
CA ASP A 251 19.88 -22.18 -49.33
C ASP A 251 19.81 -23.72 -49.48
N ALA A 252 18.66 -24.24 -49.87
CA ALA A 252 18.58 -25.63 -50.32
C ALA A 252 17.32 -25.91 -51.13
N GLU A 253 17.06 -25.12 -52.21
CA GLU A 253 16.10 -25.52 -53.23
C GLU A 253 16.39 -24.79 -54.54
N ARG A 254 17.58 -25.06 -55.09
CA ARG A 254 17.90 -24.81 -56.53
C ARG A 254 18.95 -25.79 -56.97
N VAL A 255 18.60 -27.07 -57.16
CA VAL A 255 19.18 -28.02 -58.16
C VAL A 255 18.25 -29.23 -58.18
N ALA A 256 17.35 -29.31 -59.10
CA ALA A 256 16.96 -30.51 -59.84
C ALA A 256 15.70 -30.22 -60.68
N SER A 257 15.94 -30.17 -61.99
CA SER A 257 15.03 -30.33 -63.16
C SER A 257 14.27 -29.12 -63.57
#